data_b1f79f493d69478eba6bb092c39521a8
#
_entry.id   b1f79f493d69478eba6bb092c39521a8
#
_cell.length_a   1.000
_cell.length_b   1.000
_cell.length_c   1.000
_cell.angle_alpha   90.00
_cell.angle_beta   90.00
_cell.angle_gamma   90.00
#
_symmetry.space_group_name_H-M   'P 1'
#
loop_
_entity.id
_entity.type
_entity.pdbx_description
1 polymer ?
#
loop_
_entity_poly.entity_id
_entity_poly.type
_entity_poly.pdbx_seq_one_letter_code
_entity_poly.pdbx_strand_id
1 'polypeptide(L)'
;LGGFPGNHELALGMVGMHGSVAANNCTEDADLVIAAGIRFHDRITGHPDFFCKKAKIIHIDIDPAEIDKNVTINVPIVGDLKRVLSELNALVEPTKHESWIEQIREWQQEYPMVVPESTHGELHPQYVLSELNKIAKDDAIIVTDVGQHQMWAAQFLTHKAPHTIVTSGGAGTMGYGLPAAIGAQVGAPNKQVILVVGDGGFQMTCEELMMVRQYNLPIKIVIINNGYLGMVRQWQQIFNDRRYSYVDL
;
A
#
# COMPACT_ATOMS: atom_id res chain seq x y z
N LEU A 1 1.60 -1.56 -4.46
CA LEU A 1 1.65 -2.84 -3.73
C LEU A 1 0.92 -3.95 -4.51
N GLY A 2 1.34 -5.21 -4.32
CA GLY A 2 0.64 -6.37 -4.90
C GLY A 2 0.90 -6.64 -6.39
N GLY A 3 1.62 -5.80 -7.09
CA GLY A 3 2.06 -6.07 -8.47
C GLY A 3 3.42 -6.77 -8.54
N PHE A 4 4.22 -6.65 -7.48
CA PHE A 4 5.55 -7.24 -7.34
C PHE A 4 5.65 -7.95 -5.98
N PRO A 5 6.31 -9.12 -5.87
CA PRO A 5 6.44 -9.84 -4.62
C PRO A 5 7.19 -9.02 -3.56
N GLY A 6 6.51 -8.72 -2.44
CA GLY A 6 7.06 -7.87 -1.38
C GLY A 6 8.20 -8.49 -0.57
N ASN A 7 8.42 -9.79 -0.70
CA ASN A 7 9.55 -10.51 -0.09
C ASN A 7 10.78 -10.64 -1.02
N HIS A 8 10.73 -10.05 -2.20
CA HIS A 8 11.89 -9.99 -3.08
C HIS A 8 12.92 -8.99 -2.54
N GLU A 9 14.21 -9.30 -2.67
CA GLU A 9 15.31 -8.47 -2.14
C GLU A 9 15.34 -7.03 -2.68
N LEU A 10 14.77 -6.80 -3.87
CA LEU A 10 14.66 -5.47 -4.50
C LEU A 10 13.31 -4.79 -4.23
N ALA A 11 12.44 -5.37 -3.39
CA ALA A 11 11.17 -4.77 -3.03
C ALA A 11 11.35 -3.76 -1.90
N LEU A 12 11.04 -2.49 -2.14
CA LEU A 12 11.16 -1.41 -1.16
C LEU A 12 9.82 -1.03 -0.51
N GLY A 13 8.72 -1.69 -0.93
CA GLY A 13 7.39 -1.40 -0.43
C GLY A 13 6.75 -0.17 -1.07
N MET A 14 6.10 0.65 -0.26
CA MET A 14 5.34 1.81 -0.72
C MET A 14 6.21 3.07 -0.77
N VAL A 15 5.97 3.89 -1.80
CA VAL A 15 6.54 5.23 -2.00
C VAL A 15 5.51 6.30 -1.60
N GLY A 16 5.96 7.48 -1.28
CA GLY A 16 5.14 8.67 -1.02
C GLY A 16 4.90 8.92 0.47
N MET A 17 3.81 9.61 0.78
CA MET A 17 3.48 10.11 2.12
C MET A 17 3.47 9.02 3.20
N HIS A 18 3.09 7.80 2.85
CA HIS A 18 3.02 6.65 3.75
C HIS A 18 4.07 5.57 3.42
N GLY A 19 5.00 5.88 2.53
CA GLY A 19 6.10 5.02 2.16
C GLY A 19 7.22 4.97 3.19
N SER A 20 8.18 4.06 2.98
CA SER A 20 9.40 4.04 3.78
C SER A 20 10.35 5.17 3.35
N VAL A 21 11.20 5.62 4.28
CA VAL A 21 12.24 6.62 3.96
C VAL A 21 13.17 6.09 2.87
N ALA A 22 13.58 4.83 2.94
CA ALA A 22 14.43 4.21 1.93
C ALA A 22 13.78 4.21 0.53
N ALA A 23 12.48 3.88 0.43
CA ALA A 23 11.76 3.91 -0.85
C ALA A 23 11.66 5.34 -1.42
N ASN A 24 11.42 6.33 -0.57
CA ASN A 24 11.37 7.74 -0.98
C ASN A 24 12.74 8.23 -1.42
N ASN A 25 13.79 8.00 -0.64
CA ASN A 25 15.16 8.38 -1.02
C ASN A 25 15.60 7.70 -2.33
N CYS A 26 15.28 6.41 -2.50
CA CYS A 26 15.55 5.69 -3.74
C CYS A 26 14.86 6.37 -4.94
N THR A 27 13.63 6.83 -4.77
CA THR A 27 12.89 7.50 -5.85
C THR A 27 13.45 8.90 -6.15
N GLU A 28 13.83 9.64 -5.11
CA GLU A 28 14.37 11.02 -5.25
C GLU A 28 15.79 11.06 -5.84
N ASP A 29 16.62 10.06 -5.53
CA ASP A 29 18.02 10.02 -5.97
C ASP A 29 18.24 9.19 -7.25
N ALA A 30 17.20 8.52 -7.76
CA ALA A 30 17.27 7.78 -9.02
C ALA A 30 17.61 8.70 -10.21
N ASP A 31 18.38 8.20 -11.16
CA ASP A 31 18.62 8.82 -12.46
C ASP A 31 17.56 8.42 -13.51
N LEU A 32 16.91 7.27 -13.30
CA LEU A 32 15.83 6.75 -14.12
C LEU A 32 14.72 6.15 -13.25
N VAL A 33 13.49 6.56 -13.51
CA VAL A 33 12.28 5.98 -12.91
C VAL A 33 11.41 5.37 -14.01
N ILE A 34 11.10 4.08 -13.90
CA ILE A 34 10.12 3.41 -14.77
C ILE A 34 8.82 3.31 -13.99
N ALA A 35 7.87 4.15 -14.35
CA ALA A 35 6.54 4.22 -13.74
C ALA A 35 5.59 3.27 -14.49
N ALA A 36 5.28 2.14 -13.88
CA ALA A 36 4.52 1.06 -14.49
C ALA A 36 3.08 1.02 -13.95
N GLY A 37 2.10 1.52 -14.70
CA GLY A 37 0.68 1.54 -14.33
C GLY A 37 0.42 2.37 -13.06
N ILE A 38 1.12 3.46 -12.88
CA ILE A 38 1.01 4.32 -11.70
C ILE A 38 0.43 5.68 -12.08
N ARG A 39 -0.54 6.14 -11.29
CA ARG A 39 -1.02 7.53 -11.35
C ARG A 39 -0.19 8.36 -10.38
N PHE A 40 0.45 9.39 -10.86
CA PHE A 40 1.24 10.32 -10.05
C PHE A 40 0.33 11.26 -9.25
N HIS A 41 -0.42 10.71 -8.27
CA HIS A 41 -1.27 11.51 -7.41
C HIS A 41 -0.50 12.05 -6.20
N ASP A 42 -1.05 13.03 -5.52
CA ASP A 42 -0.43 13.80 -4.44
C ASP A 42 0.09 12.95 -3.26
N ARG A 43 -0.54 11.79 -2.98
CA ARG A 43 -0.08 10.87 -1.91
C ARG A 43 1.25 10.18 -2.25
N ILE A 44 1.60 10.11 -3.53
CA ILE A 44 2.87 9.55 -4.02
C ILE A 44 3.88 10.67 -4.25
N THR A 45 3.48 11.71 -4.98
CA THR A 45 4.41 12.76 -5.42
C THR A 45 4.66 13.83 -4.35
N GLY A 46 3.74 14.00 -3.40
CA GLY A 46 3.70 15.24 -2.63
C GLY A 46 3.51 16.43 -3.58
N HIS A 47 4.41 17.40 -3.54
CA HIS A 47 4.39 18.52 -4.49
C HIS A 47 5.06 18.09 -5.80
N PRO A 48 4.35 18.07 -6.94
CA PRO A 48 4.87 17.52 -8.20
C PRO A 48 6.18 18.15 -8.67
N ASP A 49 6.36 19.45 -8.43
CA ASP A 49 7.59 20.17 -8.85
C ASP A 49 8.85 19.69 -8.12
N PHE A 50 8.71 18.94 -7.04
CA PHE A 50 9.83 18.41 -6.28
C PHE A 50 10.04 16.92 -6.46
N PHE A 51 9.12 16.22 -7.10
CA PHE A 51 9.16 14.77 -7.27
C PHE A 51 10.16 14.35 -8.35
N CYS A 52 11.09 13.46 -8.03
CA CYS A 52 12.04 12.82 -8.95
C CYS A 52 12.83 13.80 -9.85
N LYS A 53 13.23 14.97 -9.35
CA LYS A 53 13.88 16.03 -10.14
C LYS A 53 15.13 15.61 -10.90
N LYS A 54 15.85 14.60 -10.39
CA LYS A 54 17.09 14.10 -10.98
C LYS A 54 16.83 13.06 -12.06
N ALA A 55 15.68 12.39 -11.98
CA ALA A 55 15.37 11.24 -12.81
C ALA A 55 14.79 11.62 -14.17
N LYS A 56 15.11 10.83 -15.18
CA LYS A 56 14.27 10.68 -16.37
C LYS A 56 13.14 9.72 -16.05
N ILE A 57 11.93 10.03 -16.51
CA ILE A 57 10.74 9.22 -16.20
C ILE A 57 10.24 8.57 -17.49
N ILE A 58 10.20 7.24 -17.49
CA ILE A 58 9.47 6.41 -18.46
C ILE A 58 8.12 6.08 -17.82
N HIS A 59 7.01 6.47 -18.43
CA HIS A 59 5.68 6.17 -17.92
C HIS A 59 4.95 5.23 -18.86
N ILE A 60 4.60 4.06 -18.35
CA ILE A 60 3.84 3.02 -19.08
C ILE A 60 2.46 2.96 -18.45
N ASP A 61 1.45 3.36 -19.21
CA ASP A 61 0.06 3.26 -18.77
C ASP A 61 -0.85 2.88 -19.96
N ILE A 62 -1.95 2.20 -19.66
CA ILE A 62 -2.95 1.86 -20.67
C ILE A 62 -3.87 3.03 -21.00
N ASP A 63 -4.04 3.96 -20.04
CA ASP A 63 -4.83 5.16 -20.21
C ASP A 63 -3.97 6.34 -20.67
N PRO A 64 -4.13 6.83 -21.91
CA PRO A 64 -3.37 7.97 -22.39
C PRO A 64 -3.64 9.26 -21.60
N ALA A 65 -4.77 9.36 -20.88
CA ALA A 65 -5.11 10.53 -20.09
C ALA A 65 -4.30 10.64 -18.77
N GLU A 66 -3.61 9.59 -18.34
CA GLU A 66 -2.72 9.62 -17.18
C GLU A 66 -1.29 10.08 -17.54
N ILE A 67 -0.92 10.08 -18.84
CA ILE A 67 0.39 10.53 -19.29
C ILE A 67 0.49 12.06 -19.21
N ASP A 68 1.60 12.58 -18.66
CA ASP A 68 1.87 14.02 -18.46
C ASP A 68 0.83 14.79 -17.63
N LYS A 69 -0.02 14.10 -16.92
CA LYS A 69 -1.12 14.72 -16.18
C LYS A 69 -0.64 15.51 -14.96
N ASN A 70 0.22 14.93 -14.15
CA ASN A 70 0.65 15.50 -12.87
C ASN A 70 2.17 15.68 -12.79
N VAL A 71 2.94 14.90 -13.53
CA VAL A 71 4.40 14.92 -13.58
C VAL A 71 4.85 14.90 -15.04
N THR A 72 5.82 15.72 -15.39
CA THR A 72 6.36 15.74 -16.74
C THR A 72 7.10 14.44 -17.05
N ILE A 73 6.74 13.80 -18.15
CA ILE A 73 7.25 12.49 -18.57
C ILE A 73 8.26 12.66 -19.71
N ASN A 74 9.42 11.99 -19.60
CA ASN A 74 10.42 12.00 -20.65
C ASN A 74 10.11 11.01 -21.77
N VAL A 75 9.60 9.82 -21.42
CA VAL A 75 9.26 8.78 -22.39
C VAL A 75 7.88 8.22 -22.06
N PRO A 76 6.82 8.66 -22.77
CA PRO A 76 5.48 8.12 -22.62
C PRO A 76 5.32 6.83 -23.44
N ILE A 77 4.73 5.80 -22.84
CA ILE A 77 4.37 4.55 -23.50
C ILE A 77 2.92 4.23 -23.17
N VAL A 78 2.02 4.37 -24.13
CA VAL A 78 0.61 3.97 -23.99
C VAL A 78 0.46 2.53 -24.44
N GLY A 79 0.09 1.63 -23.51
CA GLY A 79 -0.05 0.22 -23.84
C GLY A 79 -0.28 -0.69 -22.63
N ASP A 80 -0.59 -1.95 -22.93
CA ASP A 80 -0.70 -3.00 -21.90
C ASP A 80 0.66 -3.27 -21.27
N LEU A 81 0.73 -3.14 -19.94
CA LEU A 81 1.98 -3.24 -19.19
C LEU A 81 2.71 -4.57 -19.40
N LYS A 82 1.97 -5.70 -19.43
CA LYS A 82 2.57 -7.01 -19.62
C LYS A 82 3.26 -7.12 -20.99
N ARG A 83 2.60 -6.60 -22.04
CA ARG A 83 3.15 -6.60 -23.39
C ARG A 83 4.39 -5.70 -23.47
N VAL A 84 4.28 -4.47 -22.97
CA VAL A 84 5.41 -3.51 -23.00
C VAL A 84 6.62 -4.05 -22.23
N LEU A 85 6.42 -4.58 -21.02
CA LEU A 85 7.52 -5.17 -20.24
C LEU A 85 8.13 -6.41 -20.91
N SER A 86 7.31 -7.23 -21.60
CA SER A 86 7.83 -8.39 -22.33
C SER A 86 8.73 -7.98 -23.51
N GLU A 87 8.35 -6.94 -24.23
CA GLU A 87 9.15 -6.39 -25.34
C GLU A 87 10.41 -5.69 -24.79
N LEU A 88 10.29 -4.92 -23.71
CA LEU A 88 11.42 -4.23 -23.07
C LEU A 88 12.46 -5.23 -22.56
N ASN A 89 12.04 -6.30 -21.88
CA ASN A 89 12.93 -7.34 -21.37
C ASN A 89 13.72 -8.06 -22.45
N ALA A 90 13.23 -8.09 -23.68
CA ALA A 90 13.95 -8.67 -24.83
C ALA A 90 15.05 -7.73 -25.37
N LEU A 91 15.01 -6.45 -25.03
CA LEU A 91 15.94 -5.42 -25.51
C LEU A 91 16.99 -5.03 -24.48
N VAL A 92 16.75 -5.27 -23.20
CA VAL A 92 17.61 -4.82 -22.10
C VAL A 92 18.53 -5.97 -21.66
N GLU A 93 19.83 -5.69 -21.63
CA GLU A 93 20.80 -6.62 -21.06
C GLU A 93 20.81 -6.53 -19.54
N PRO A 94 20.97 -7.66 -18.83
CA PRO A 94 21.10 -7.65 -17.37
C PRO A 94 22.30 -6.83 -16.91
N THR A 95 22.07 -5.89 -16.02
CA THR A 95 23.11 -5.06 -15.41
C THR A 95 23.14 -5.22 -13.90
N LYS A 96 24.32 -5.03 -13.30
CA LYS A 96 24.49 -5.02 -11.86
C LYS A 96 24.63 -3.58 -11.38
N HIS A 97 23.84 -3.20 -10.39
CA HIS A 97 23.88 -1.87 -9.77
C HIS A 97 24.30 -1.99 -8.29
N GLU A 98 25.44 -2.63 -8.03
CA GLU A 98 25.87 -3.02 -6.66
C GLU A 98 25.94 -1.83 -5.71
N SER A 99 26.58 -0.73 -6.13
CA SER A 99 26.68 0.50 -5.32
C SER A 99 25.33 1.14 -5.02
N TRP A 100 24.39 1.08 -5.98
CA TRP A 100 23.03 1.57 -5.78
C TRP A 100 22.25 0.74 -4.78
N ILE A 101 22.35 -0.59 -4.89
CA ILE A 101 21.72 -1.53 -3.97
C ILE A 101 22.32 -1.38 -2.56
N GLU A 102 23.63 -1.16 -2.44
CA GLU A 102 24.30 -0.91 -1.17
C GLU A 102 23.78 0.38 -0.51
N GLN A 103 23.69 1.47 -1.26
CA GLN A 103 23.11 2.72 -0.77
C GLN A 103 21.67 2.56 -0.28
N ILE A 104 20.84 1.80 -0.99
CA ILE A 104 19.47 1.52 -0.56
C ILE A 104 19.45 0.74 0.76
N ARG A 105 20.35 -0.25 0.92
CA ARG A 105 20.48 -1.03 2.17
C ARG A 105 20.93 -0.16 3.34
N GLU A 106 21.82 0.80 3.12
CA GLU A 106 22.20 1.79 4.13
C GLU A 106 20.98 2.60 4.60
N TRP A 107 20.17 3.12 3.69
CA TRP A 107 18.93 3.83 4.06
C TRP A 107 17.94 2.95 4.81
N GLN A 108 17.80 1.67 4.43
CA GLN A 108 16.94 0.73 5.16
C GLN A 108 17.43 0.46 6.59
N GLN A 109 18.75 0.45 6.79
CA GLN A 109 19.36 0.27 8.11
C GLN A 109 19.28 1.55 8.96
N GLU A 110 19.47 2.71 8.35
CA GLU A 110 19.41 4.01 9.04
C GLU A 110 17.96 4.38 9.45
N TYR A 111 16.99 4.05 8.59
CA TYR A 111 15.57 4.38 8.77
C TYR A 111 14.66 3.13 8.74
N PRO A 112 14.83 2.19 9.67
CA PRO A 112 14.02 0.98 9.67
C PRO A 112 12.56 1.28 10.02
N MET A 113 11.66 0.47 9.46
CA MET A 113 10.25 0.46 9.88
C MET A 113 10.15 -0.23 11.25
N VAL A 114 10.09 0.55 12.32
CA VAL A 114 10.12 0.04 13.68
C VAL A 114 8.71 -0.19 14.22
N VAL A 115 8.52 -1.34 14.87
CA VAL A 115 7.33 -1.60 15.70
C VAL A 115 7.54 -0.88 17.02
N PRO A 116 6.66 0.06 17.43
CA PRO A 116 6.81 0.76 18.71
C PRO A 116 6.78 -0.22 19.90
N GLU A 117 7.61 0.04 20.90
CA GLU A 117 7.58 -0.71 22.16
C GLU A 117 6.33 -0.33 22.97
N SER A 118 5.66 -1.32 23.54
CA SER A 118 4.57 -1.09 24.50
C SER A 118 5.15 -0.67 25.85
N THR A 119 4.80 0.53 26.30
CA THR A 119 5.30 1.06 27.58
C THR A 119 4.32 0.83 28.74
N HIS A 120 3.03 0.68 28.43
CA HIS A 120 1.96 0.53 29.44
C HIS A 120 1.03 -0.66 29.17
N GLY A 121 1.48 -1.62 28.36
CA GLY A 121 0.68 -2.80 28.01
C GLY A 121 -0.33 -2.57 26.87
N GLU A 122 -0.26 -1.39 26.21
CA GLU A 122 -1.06 -1.11 25.03
C GLU A 122 -0.62 -1.96 23.84
N LEU A 123 -1.60 -2.36 23.01
CA LEU A 123 -1.37 -3.16 21.84
C LEU A 123 -1.24 -2.26 20.60
N HIS A 124 -0.04 -2.02 20.14
CA HIS A 124 0.20 -1.21 18.95
C HIS A 124 -0.28 -1.92 17.66
N PRO A 125 -0.98 -1.22 16.75
CA PRO A 125 -1.41 -1.78 15.47
C PRO A 125 -0.27 -2.40 14.64
N GLN A 126 0.90 -1.76 14.65
CA GLN A 126 2.09 -2.23 13.95
C GLN A 126 2.54 -3.61 14.48
N TYR A 127 2.46 -3.82 15.80
CA TYR A 127 2.77 -5.11 16.40
C TYR A 127 1.76 -6.18 15.95
N VAL A 128 0.45 -5.87 16.01
CA VAL A 128 -0.61 -6.80 15.56
C VAL A 128 -0.38 -7.22 14.11
N LEU A 129 -0.07 -6.26 13.24
CA LEU A 129 0.16 -6.55 11.82
C LEU A 129 1.46 -7.31 11.58
N SER A 130 2.51 -7.02 12.35
CA SER A 130 3.77 -7.78 12.31
C SER A 130 3.56 -9.24 12.71
N GLU A 131 2.79 -9.51 13.77
CA GLU A 131 2.43 -10.87 14.18
C GLU A 131 1.52 -11.55 13.14
N LEU A 132 0.55 -10.82 12.59
CA LEU A 132 -0.31 -11.31 11.51
C LEU A 132 0.52 -11.72 10.28
N ASN A 133 1.54 -10.94 9.94
CA ASN A 133 2.43 -11.23 8.81
C ASN A 133 3.21 -12.56 8.97
N LYS A 134 3.50 -12.96 10.22
CA LYS A 134 4.21 -14.23 10.51
C LYS A 134 3.31 -15.46 10.35
N ILE A 135 2.00 -15.32 10.65
CA ILE A 135 1.05 -16.43 10.65
C ILE A 135 0.17 -16.54 9.40
N ALA A 136 0.11 -15.47 8.61
CA ALA A 136 -0.63 -15.47 7.34
C ALA A 136 0.04 -16.41 6.33
N LYS A 137 -0.79 -17.14 5.56
CA LYS A 137 -0.28 -17.96 4.45
C LYS A 137 0.39 -17.07 3.38
N ASP A 138 1.36 -17.61 2.68
CA ASP A 138 2.11 -16.86 1.65
C ASP A 138 1.23 -16.37 0.50
N ASP A 139 0.14 -17.05 0.22
CA ASP A 139 -0.85 -16.71 -0.80
C ASP A 139 -2.15 -16.16 -0.23
N ALA A 140 -2.18 -15.77 1.07
CA ALA A 140 -3.33 -15.15 1.70
C ALA A 140 -3.72 -13.85 1.00
N ILE A 141 -5.02 -13.66 0.80
CA ILE A 141 -5.56 -12.40 0.28
C ILE A 141 -5.80 -11.46 1.45
N ILE A 142 -5.07 -10.36 1.49
CA ILE A 142 -5.25 -9.31 2.46
C ILE A 142 -6.20 -8.27 1.89
N VAL A 143 -7.29 -8.04 2.57
CA VAL A 143 -8.25 -6.98 2.23
C VAL A 143 -8.14 -5.88 3.26
N THR A 144 -8.08 -4.63 2.85
CA THR A 144 -8.10 -3.51 3.79
C THR A 144 -9.30 -2.62 3.56
N ASP A 145 -9.84 -2.08 4.63
CA ASP A 145 -10.67 -0.89 4.60
C ASP A 145 -9.78 0.37 4.51
N VAL A 146 -10.34 1.55 4.65
CA VAL A 146 -9.64 2.83 4.48
C VAL A 146 -9.46 3.55 5.81
N GLY A 147 -8.22 3.96 6.09
CA GLY A 147 -7.83 4.68 7.30
C GLY A 147 -6.39 4.37 7.73
N GLN A 148 -6.05 4.67 8.99
CA GLN A 148 -4.70 4.42 9.51
C GLN A 148 -4.31 2.94 9.41
N HIS A 149 -5.24 2.02 9.67
CA HIS A 149 -5.03 0.58 9.54
C HIS A 149 -4.60 0.17 8.12
N GLN A 150 -5.10 0.85 7.09
CA GLN A 150 -4.69 0.64 5.69
C GLN A 150 -3.22 1.00 5.49
N MET A 151 -2.78 2.12 6.05
CA MET A 151 -1.39 2.57 5.97
C MET A 151 -0.46 1.60 6.70
N TRP A 152 -0.83 1.21 7.93
CA TRP A 152 -0.05 0.22 8.70
C TRP A 152 -0.02 -1.15 8.01
N ALA A 153 -1.14 -1.59 7.42
CA ALA A 153 -1.16 -2.83 6.64
C ALA A 153 -0.20 -2.75 5.43
N ALA A 154 -0.17 -1.62 4.73
CA ALA A 154 0.75 -1.41 3.61
C ALA A 154 2.23 -1.38 4.03
N GLN A 155 2.51 -0.96 5.27
CA GLN A 155 3.87 -0.84 5.82
C GLN A 155 4.38 -2.12 6.47
N PHE A 156 3.52 -2.85 7.18
CA PHE A 156 3.93 -3.98 8.04
C PHE A 156 3.48 -5.35 7.54
N LEU A 157 2.67 -5.44 6.47
CA LEU A 157 2.34 -6.71 5.83
C LEU A 157 3.13 -6.90 4.54
N THR A 158 3.70 -8.08 4.36
CA THR A 158 4.43 -8.44 3.16
C THR A 158 3.53 -9.21 2.20
N HIS A 159 3.24 -8.65 1.03
CA HIS A 159 2.47 -9.31 -0.01
C HIS A 159 3.41 -10.19 -0.84
N LYS A 160 3.48 -11.48 -0.49
CA LYS A 160 4.46 -12.44 -1.05
C LYS A 160 4.10 -12.91 -2.46
N ALA A 161 2.81 -12.87 -2.82
CA ALA A 161 2.32 -13.27 -4.13
C ALA A 161 1.61 -12.10 -4.83
N PRO A 162 1.66 -12.02 -6.16
CA PRO A 162 0.88 -11.04 -6.93
C PRO A 162 -0.63 -11.21 -6.71
N HIS A 163 -1.37 -10.09 -6.81
CA HIS A 163 -2.83 -10.06 -6.65
C HIS A 163 -3.35 -10.57 -5.31
N THR A 164 -2.56 -10.44 -4.24
CA THR A 164 -2.96 -10.83 -2.87
C THR A 164 -3.32 -9.65 -1.98
N ILE A 165 -3.41 -8.44 -2.53
CA ILE A 165 -3.93 -7.27 -1.82
C ILE A 165 -5.17 -6.73 -2.53
N VAL A 166 -6.22 -6.46 -1.76
CA VAL A 166 -7.47 -5.84 -2.21
C VAL A 166 -7.74 -4.62 -1.35
N THR A 167 -7.73 -3.44 -1.94
CA THR A 167 -7.83 -2.19 -1.19
C THR A 167 -8.43 -1.07 -2.05
N SER A 168 -9.17 -0.16 -1.44
CA SER A 168 -9.65 1.06 -2.10
C SER A 168 -8.55 2.12 -2.13
N GLY A 169 -7.49 1.88 -2.93
CA GLY A 169 -6.33 2.77 -3.03
C GLY A 169 -6.55 4.01 -3.89
N GLY A 170 -7.55 4.00 -4.76
CA GLY A 170 -7.89 5.12 -5.63
C GLY A 170 -8.91 6.07 -5.01
N ALA A 171 -10.14 5.59 -4.79
CA ALA A 171 -11.23 6.39 -4.25
C ALA A 171 -11.17 6.56 -2.73
N GLY A 172 -10.49 5.68 -2.00
CA GLY A 172 -10.37 5.75 -0.55
C GLY A 172 -11.71 5.62 0.17
N THR A 173 -12.54 4.66 -0.24
CA THR A 173 -13.90 4.47 0.26
C THR A 173 -13.90 3.71 1.58
N MET A 174 -14.29 4.37 2.68
CA MET A 174 -14.55 3.69 3.95
C MET A 174 -15.79 2.78 3.83
N GLY A 175 -15.77 1.64 4.54
CA GLY A 175 -16.80 0.60 4.42
C GLY A 175 -16.58 -0.36 3.25
N TYR A 176 -15.54 -0.16 2.44
CA TYR A 176 -15.17 -1.03 1.33
C TYR A 176 -14.72 -2.43 1.80
N GLY A 177 -14.08 -2.51 2.96
CA GLY A 177 -13.29 -3.67 3.37
C GLY A 177 -14.12 -4.96 3.52
N LEU A 178 -15.22 -4.93 4.27
CA LEU A 178 -16.02 -6.13 4.52
C LEU A 178 -16.69 -6.68 3.25
N PRO A 179 -17.39 -5.88 2.43
CA PRO A 179 -17.94 -6.36 1.15
C PRO A 179 -16.86 -6.90 0.21
N ALA A 180 -15.70 -6.24 0.15
CA ALA A 180 -14.59 -6.70 -0.68
C ALA A 180 -13.99 -8.01 -0.19
N ALA A 181 -13.90 -8.23 1.13
CA ALA A 181 -13.45 -9.51 1.71
C ALA A 181 -14.43 -10.66 1.40
N ILE A 182 -15.73 -10.38 1.42
CA ILE A 182 -16.76 -11.33 0.99
C ILE A 182 -16.54 -11.71 -0.48
N GLY A 183 -16.39 -10.70 -1.35
CA GLY A 183 -16.13 -10.93 -2.77
C GLY A 183 -14.84 -11.72 -3.02
N ALA A 184 -13.77 -11.39 -2.31
CA ALA A 184 -12.49 -12.09 -2.39
C ALA A 184 -12.62 -13.57 -1.96
N GLN A 185 -13.36 -13.85 -0.87
CA GLN A 185 -13.55 -15.23 -0.40
C GLN A 185 -14.43 -16.04 -1.36
N VAL A 186 -15.44 -15.43 -1.95
CA VAL A 186 -16.30 -16.08 -2.95
C VAL A 186 -15.51 -16.37 -4.23
N GLY A 187 -14.71 -15.40 -4.69
CA GLY A 187 -13.87 -15.54 -5.88
C GLY A 187 -12.68 -16.48 -5.71
N ALA A 188 -12.20 -16.66 -4.48
CA ALA A 188 -11.06 -17.53 -4.15
C ALA A 188 -11.36 -18.42 -2.93
N PRO A 189 -12.30 -19.39 -3.05
CA PRO A 189 -12.83 -20.14 -1.91
C PRO A 189 -11.78 -20.96 -1.14
N ASN A 190 -10.69 -21.33 -1.79
CA ASN A 190 -9.62 -22.13 -1.20
C ASN A 190 -8.49 -21.31 -0.59
N LYS A 191 -8.52 -19.99 -0.74
CA LYS A 191 -7.52 -19.09 -0.17
C LYS A 191 -7.93 -18.60 1.21
N GLN A 192 -6.92 -18.29 2.02
CA GLN A 192 -7.13 -17.57 3.27
C GLN A 192 -7.42 -16.10 2.92
N VAL A 193 -8.56 -15.58 3.37
CA VAL A 193 -8.88 -14.16 3.25
C VAL A 193 -8.84 -13.53 4.64
N ILE A 194 -8.08 -12.44 4.76
CA ILE A 194 -7.91 -11.67 5.99
C ILE A 194 -8.31 -10.23 5.71
N LEU A 195 -9.32 -9.75 6.42
CA LEU A 195 -9.74 -8.36 6.42
C LEU A 195 -9.05 -7.61 7.55
N VAL A 196 -8.36 -6.53 7.24
CA VAL A 196 -7.85 -5.54 8.20
C VAL A 196 -8.69 -4.27 8.08
N VAL A 197 -9.38 -3.91 9.15
CA VAL A 197 -10.38 -2.83 9.14
C VAL A 197 -10.30 -2.01 10.43
N GLY A 198 -10.59 -0.71 10.35
CA GLY A 198 -10.81 0.11 11.53
C GLY A 198 -12.24 -0.03 12.04
N ASP A 199 -12.45 0.31 13.32
CA ASP A 199 -13.77 0.32 13.95
C ASP A 199 -14.79 1.16 13.18
N GLY A 200 -14.44 2.38 12.77
CA GLY A 200 -15.32 3.25 12.00
C GLY A 200 -15.68 2.69 10.61
N GLY A 201 -14.71 2.15 9.87
CA GLY A 201 -14.97 1.53 8.57
C GLY A 201 -15.81 0.27 8.70
N PHE A 202 -15.58 -0.53 9.75
CA PHE A 202 -16.35 -1.74 10.02
C PHE A 202 -17.82 -1.44 10.31
N GLN A 203 -18.09 -0.41 11.10
CA GLN A 203 -19.47 0.01 11.42
C GLN A 203 -20.30 0.38 10.19
N MET A 204 -19.65 0.90 9.13
CA MET A 204 -20.36 1.38 7.93
C MET A 204 -21.05 0.28 7.12
N THR A 205 -20.58 -0.97 7.23
CA THR A 205 -21.09 -2.10 6.45
C THR A 205 -21.15 -3.40 7.26
N CYS A 206 -21.23 -3.30 8.60
CA CYS A 206 -21.25 -4.47 9.48
C CYS A 206 -22.46 -5.38 9.26
N GLU A 207 -23.56 -4.88 8.70
CA GLU A 207 -24.74 -5.66 8.30
C GLU A 207 -24.39 -6.77 7.29
N GLU A 208 -23.34 -6.59 6.50
CA GLU A 208 -22.87 -7.60 5.55
C GLU A 208 -22.30 -8.87 6.22
N LEU A 209 -22.12 -8.86 7.55
CA LEU A 209 -21.83 -10.09 8.30
C LEU A 209 -22.91 -11.17 8.13
N MET A 210 -24.12 -10.78 7.78
CA MET A 210 -25.17 -11.72 7.41
C MET A 210 -24.77 -12.62 6.25
N MET A 211 -24.10 -12.05 5.23
CA MET A 211 -23.60 -12.81 4.09
C MET A 211 -22.48 -13.77 4.50
N VAL A 212 -21.55 -13.31 5.36
CA VAL A 212 -20.50 -14.16 5.92
C VAL A 212 -21.09 -15.37 6.64
N ARG A 213 -22.12 -15.14 7.45
CA ARG A 213 -22.82 -16.21 8.21
C ARG A 213 -23.63 -17.12 7.30
N GLN A 214 -24.40 -16.57 6.37
CA GLN A 214 -25.29 -17.31 5.48
C GLN A 214 -24.52 -18.28 4.58
N TYR A 215 -23.36 -17.84 4.04
CA TYR A 215 -22.54 -18.64 3.13
C TYR A 215 -21.36 -19.33 3.83
N ASN A 216 -21.27 -19.28 5.16
CA ASN A 216 -20.20 -19.88 5.96
C ASN A 216 -18.81 -19.50 5.44
N LEU A 217 -18.59 -18.21 5.11
CA LEU A 217 -17.33 -17.73 4.59
C LEU A 217 -16.27 -17.67 5.70
N PRO A 218 -15.10 -18.35 5.56
CA PRO A 218 -14.09 -18.46 6.62
C PRO A 218 -13.17 -17.25 6.71
N ILE A 219 -13.69 -16.04 6.46
CA ILE A 219 -12.94 -14.78 6.49
C ILE A 219 -12.41 -14.53 7.90
N LYS A 220 -11.15 -14.12 8.01
CA LYS A 220 -10.55 -13.64 9.26
C LYS A 220 -10.67 -12.12 9.31
N ILE A 221 -11.32 -11.58 10.32
CA ILE A 221 -11.56 -10.14 10.46
C ILE A 221 -10.72 -9.65 11.63
N VAL A 222 -9.79 -8.72 11.32
CA VAL A 222 -8.92 -8.05 12.30
C VAL A 222 -9.36 -6.59 12.39
N ILE A 223 -10.02 -6.24 13.48
CA ILE A 223 -10.50 -4.88 13.73
C ILE A 223 -9.44 -4.14 14.54
N ILE A 224 -8.88 -3.09 13.99
CA ILE A 224 -7.99 -2.14 14.68
C ILE A 224 -8.88 -1.07 15.30
N ASN A 225 -9.23 -1.30 16.56
CA ASN A 225 -10.16 -0.46 17.29
C ASN A 225 -9.40 0.60 18.10
N ASN A 226 -9.59 1.87 17.78
CA ASN A 226 -9.03 2.99 18.53
C ASN A 226 -10.12 3.99 19.00
N GLY A 227 -11.39 3.75 18.73
CA GLY A 227 -12.52 4.62 19.09
C GLY A 227 -12.59 5.91 18.29
N TYR A 228 -11.90 5.98 17.15
CA TYR A 228 -11.82 7.22 16.36
C TYR A 228 -11.84 6.97 14.86
N LEU A 229 -12.28 7.97 14.11
CA LEU A 229 -11.91 8.13 12.71
C LEU A 229 -10.44 8.55 12.62
N GLY A 230 -9.55 7.56 12.82
CA GLY A 230 -8.14 7.79 13.18
C GLY A 230 -7.36 8.63 12.16
N MET A 231 -7.58 8.43 10.85
CA MET A 231 -6.91 9.21 9.81
C MET A 231 -7.37 10.68 9.84
N VAL A 232 -8.66 10.93 10.01
CA VAL A 232 -9.22 12.30 10.11
C VAL A 232 -8.66 13.00 11.34
N ARG A 233 -8.65 12.30 12.50
CA ARG A 233 -8.07 12.80 13.74
C ARG A 233 -6.59 13.15 13.59
N GLN A 234 -5.81 12.30 12.91
CA GLN A 234 -4.39 12.54 12.64
C GLN A 234 -4.19 13.83 11.83
N TRP A 235 -5.00 14.07 10.79
CA TRP A 235 -4.93 15.29 10.00
C TRP A 235 -5.29 16.53 10.82
N GLN A 236 -6.32 16.44 11.65
CA GLN A 236 -6.69 17.53 12.57
C GLN A 236 -5.57 17.81 13.59
N GLN A 237 -4.88 16.77 14.04
CA GLN A 237 -3.73 16.91 14.94
C GLN A 237 -2.56 17.64 14.27
N ILE A 238 -2.23 17.29 13.03
CA ILE A 238 -1.03 17.78 12.33
C ILE A 238 -1.28 19.18 11.73
N PHE A 239 -2.44 19.39 11.12
CA PHE A 239 -2.70 20.58 10.30
C PHE A 239 -3.72 21.57 10.90
N ASN A 240 -4.43 21.20 11.97
CA ASN A 240 -5.49 22.02 12.55
C ASN A 240 -5.29 22.27 14.06
N ASP A 241 -4.05 22.34 14.53
CA ASP A 241 -3.70 22.64 15.93
C ASP A 241 -4.45 21.80 16.96
N ARG A 242 -4.69 20.51 16.66
CA ARG A 242 -5.44 19.56 17.51
C ARG A 242 -6.91 19.98 17.75
N ARG A 243 -7.49 20.78 16.88
CA ARG A 243 -8.92 21.11 16.94
C ARG A 243 -9.75 19.94 16.41
N TYR A 244 -9.98 18.96 17.28
CA TYR A 244 -10.74 17.76 16.94
C TYR A 244 -12.21 18.04 16.78
N SER A 245 -12.82 17.49 15.73
CA SER A 245 -14.25 17.65 15.43
C SER A 245 -14.78 16.42 14.73
N TYR A 246 -15.86 15.84 15.27
CA TYR A 246 -16.58 14.69 14.71
C TYR A 246 -15.70 13.49 14.37
N VAL A 247 -14.75 13.16 15.21
CA VAL A 247 -13.80 12.04 15.01
C VAL A 247 -13.95 10.91 16.02
N ASP A 248 -14.68 11.14 17.11
CA ASP A 248 -14.99 10.12 18.11
C ASP A 248 -16.09 9.17 17.58
N LEU A 249 -15.99 7.86 17.93
CA LEU A 249 -16.93 6.80 17.54
C LEU A 249 -17.67 6.26 18.75
#